data_97e9a63778f0ebb929c210b2ccf8d83a
#
_entry.id   97e9a63778f0ebb929c210b2ccf8d83a
#
_cell.length_a   1.000
_cell.length_b   1.000
_cell.length_c   1.000
_cell.angle_alpha   90.00
_cell.angle_beta   90.00
_cell.angle_gamma   90.00
#
_symmetry.space_group_name_H-M   'P 1'
#
loop_
_entity.id
_entity.type
_entity.pdbx_description
1 polymer ?
#
loop_
_entity_poly.entity_id
_entity_poly.type
_entity_poly.pdbx_seq_one_letter_code
_entity_poly.pdbx_strand_id
1 'polypeptide(L)'
;MIATLSALTPWVETLLRAWCGLALLPHGMRAFFGWFPNTGSRILDPALLATGLERSGFRPGRYWVVYVALAEFVAGPALALGLATHLAGALIFLFFLGAAYDHLRFDGYFWNTLGMEYPALWGLVALYFACAGGGAFSLDRLLFGA
;
A
#
# COMPACT_ATOMS: atom_id res chain seq x y z
N MET A 1 10.12 18.53 27.65
CA MET A 1 9.66 18.72 26.26
C MET A 1 10.06 17.56 25.35
N ILE A 2 11.35 17.17 25.21
CA ILE A 2 11.77 16.03 24.35
C ILE A 2 11.16 14.71 24.81
N ALA A 3 11.20 14.40 26.12
CA ALA A 3 10.60 13.19 26.69
C ALA A 3 9.07 13.10 26.48
N THR A 4 8.39 14.26 26.38
CA THR A 4 6.95 14.32 26.14
C THR A 4 6.61 14.00 24.66
N LEU A 5 7.46 14.43 23.71
CA LEU A 5 7.27 14.14 22.30
C LEU A 5 7.53 12.66 21.98
N SER A 6 8.55 12.05 22.58
CA SER A 6 8.82 10.61 22.39
C SER A 6 7.71 9.70 22.91
N ALA A 7 6.94 10.15 23.91
CA ALA A 7 5.75 9.43 24.37
C ALA A 7 4.63 9.34 23.32
N LEU A 8 4.65 10.19 22.31
CA LEU A 8 3.67 10.16 21.21
C LEU A 8 4.05 9.16 20.10
N THR A 9 5.28 8.68 20.07
CA THR A 9 5.77 7.78 19.00
C THR A 9 4.86 6.58 18.74
N PRO A 10 4.40 5.83 19.78
CA PRO A 10 3.53 4.67 19.52
C PRO A 10 2.18 5.04 18.87
N TRP A 11 1.64 6.20 19.16
CA TRP A 11 0.41 6.71 18.57
C TRP A 11 0.61 7.13 17.12
N VAL A 12 1.70 7.84 16.84
CA VAL A 12 2.05 8.29 15.47
C VAL A 12 2.31 7.08 14.58
N GLU A 13 3.08 6.10 15.05
CA GLU A 13 3.31 4.84 14.33
C GLU A 13 2.01 4.11 14.03
N THR A 14 1.12 4.00 15.00
CA THR A 14 -0.18 3.35 14.82
C THR A 14 -1.03 4.07 13.79
N LEU A 15 -1.11 5.40 13.84
CA LEU A 15 -1.84 6.20 12.86
C LEU A 15 -1.25 6.07 11.46
N LEU A 16 0.07 6.14 11.34
CA LEU A 16 0.77 6.01 10.07
C LEU A 16 0.55 4.62 9.45
N ARG A 17 0.63 3.57 10.27
CA ARG A 17 0.37 2.19 9.87
C ARG A 17 -1.08 1.99 9.42
N ALA A 18 -2.03 2.45 10.25
CA ALA A 18 -3.45 2.36 9.93
C ALA A 18 -3.79 3.11 8.65
N TRP A 19 -3.28 4.32 8.49
CA TRP A 19 -3.49 5.10 7.28
C TRP A 19 -2.89 4.45 6.03
N CYS A 20 -1.63 4.01 6.11
CA CYS A 20 -0.95 3.32 5.01
C CYS A 20 -1.74 2.09 4.52
N GLY A 21 -2.25 1.28 5.45
CA GLY A 21 -3.02 0.10 5.11
C GLY A 21 -4.42 0.42 4.57
N LEU A 22 -5.16 1.31 5.23
CA LEU A 22 -6.54 1.64 4.85
C LEU A 22 -6.62 2.45 3.56
N ALA A 23 -5.60 3.26 3.25
CA ALA A 23 -5.56 4.04 2.01
C ALA A 23 -5.56 3.17 0.75
N LEU A 24 -5.19 1.90 0.85
CA LEU A 24 -5.23 0.96 -0.28
C LEU A 24 -6.66 0.50 -0.64
N LEU A 25 -7.59 0.45 0.33
CA LEU A 25 -8.95 -0.04 0.09
C LEU A 25 -9.70 0.74 -1.00
N PRO A 26 -9.74 2.09 -1.01
CA PRO A 26 -10.39 2.83 -2.09
C PRO A 26 -9.78 2.57 -3.47
N HIS A 27 -8.47 2.34 -3.54
CA HIS A 27 -7.80 1.98 -4.80
C HIS A 27 -8.26 0.62 -5.31
N GLY A 28 -8.31 -0.39 -4.44
CA GLY A 28 -8.87 -1.70 -4.77
C GLY A 28 -10.34 -1.62 -5.16
N MET A 29 -11.16 -0.90 -4.40
CA MET A 29 -12.58 -0.72 -4.73
C MET A 29 -12.77 -0.11 -6.13
N ARG A 30 -11.92 0.85 -6.52
CA ARG A 30 -11.95 1.42 -7.86
C ARG A 30 -11.54 0.40 -8.91
N ALA A 31 -10.40 -0.25 -8.74
CA ALA A 31 -9.81 -1.15 -9.74
C ALA A 31 -10.63 -2.43 -9.96
N PHE A 32 -11.34 -2.91 -8.94
CA PHE A 32 -12.07 -4.19 -9.00
C PHE A 32 -13.58 -4.04 -9.16
N PHE A 33 -14.16 -2.93 -8.66
CA PHE A 33 -15.62 -2.73 -8.64
C PHE A 33 -16.07 -1.49 -9.41
N GLY A 34 -15.15 -0.71 -10.00
CA GLY A 34 -15.48 0.51 -10.72
C GLY A 34 -15.99 1.66 -9.84
N TRP A 35 -15.78 1.58 -8.51
CA TRP A 35 -16.15 2.65 -7.61
C TRP A 35 -15.25 3.88 -7.81
N PHE A 36 -15.74 5.06 -7.49
CA PHE A 36 -15.00 6.33 -7.64
C PHE A 36 -14.52 6.60 -9.09
N PRO A 37 -15.41 6.57 -10.11
CA PRO A 37 -15.01 6.61 -11.52
C PRO A 37 -14.30 7.91 -11.95
N ASN A 38 -14.48 9.02 -11.20
CA ASN A 38 -13.95 10.35 -11.56
C ASN A 38 -12.69 10.71 -10.76
N THR A 39 -11.81 9.76 -10.49
CA THR A 39 -10.62 9.95 -9.63
C THR A 39 -9.29 9.92 -10.39
N GLY A 40 -9.29 10.29 -11.68
CA GLY A 40 -8.09 10.42 -12.50
C GLY A 40 -7.60 9.14 -13.18
N SER A 41 -7.79 7.96 -12.59
CA SER A 41 -7.44 6.69 -13.23
C SER A 41 -8.57 6.18 -14.13
N ARG A 42 -8.16 5.57 -15.25
CA ARG A 42 -9.09 4.89 -16.20
C ARG A 42 -9.26 3.40 -15.90
N ILE A 43 -8.57 2.89 -14.89
CA ILE A 43 -8.64 1.48 -14.48
C ILE A 43 -9.83 1.31 -13.54
N LEU A 44 -10.91 0.72 -14.05
CA LEU A 44 -12.19 0.57 -13.35
C LEU A 44 -12.67 -0.89 -13.34
N ASP A 45 -11.87 -1.82 -13.87
CA ASP A 45 -12.13 -3.25 -13.86
C ASP A 45 -10.83 -4.06 -13.93
N PRO A 46 -10.85 -5.35 -13.51
CA PRO A 46 -9.66 -6.19 -13.49
C PRO A 46 -9.04 -6.47 -14.87
N ALA A 47 -9.80 -6.43 -15.95
CA ALA A 47 -9.27 -6.67 -17.30
C ALA A 47 -8.44 -5.47 -17.80
N LEU A 48 -8.91 -4.25 -17.52
CA LEU A 48 -8.14 -3.03 -17.76
C LEU A 48 -6.88 -3.00 -16.90
N LEU A 49 -6.97 -3.42 -15.63
CA LEU A 49 -5.81 -3.53 -14.75
C LEU A 49 -4.78 -4.53 -15.32
N ALA A 50 -5.22 -5.72 -15.73
CA ALA A 50 -4.33 -6.72 -16.33
C ALA A 50 -3.61 -6.17 -17.57
N THR A 51 -4.33 -5.48 -18.45
CA THR A 51 -3.76 -4.86 -19.65
C THR A 51 -2.74 -3.78 -19.32
N GLY A 52 -3.04 -2.94 -18.30
CA GLY A 52 -2.12 -1.93 -17.82
C GLY A 52 -0.81 -2.55 -17.29
N LEU A 53 -0.92 -3.55 -16.42
CA LEU A 53 0.21 -4.28 -15.87
C LEU A 53 1.08 -4.93 -16.95
N GLU A 54 0.46 -5.51 -18.00
CA GLU A 54 1.21 -6.09 -19.11
C GLU A 54 1.98 -5.06 -19.94
N ARG A 55 1.45 -3.83 -20.08
CA ARG A 55 2.17 -2.71 -20.73
C ARG A 55 3.43 -2.34 -19.93
N SER A 56 3.38 -2.42 -18.61
CA SER A 56 4.50 -2.14 -17.71
C SER A 56 5.52 -3.28 -17.66
N GLY A 57 5.21 -4.42 -18.29
CA GLY A 57 6.10 -5.59 -18.32
C GLY A 57 5.75 -6.68 -17.32
N PHE A 58 4.72 -6.50 -16.50
CA PHE A 58 4.22 -7.48 -15.53
C PHE A 58 3.34 -8.54 -16.24
N ARG A 59 3.99 -9.57 -16.80
CA ARG A 59 3.33 -10.60 -17.63
C ARG A 59 3.39 -11.99 -16.98
N PRO A 60 2.32 -12.79 -17.07
CA PRO A 60 0.97 -12.44 -17.57
C PRO A 60 0.19 -11.61 -16.54
N GLY A 61 -0.54 -10.57 -17.00
CA GLY A 61 -1.23 -9.59 -16.15
C GLY A 61 -2.20 -10.18 -15.14
N ARG A 62 -2.87 -11.31 -15.51
CA ARG A 62 -3.84 -12.00 -14.64
C ARG A 62 -3.29 -12.37 -13.26
N TYR A 63 -2.03 -12.79 -13.15
CA TYR A 63 -1.42 -13.14 -11.87
C TYR A 63 -1.09 -11.90 -11.05
N TRP A 64 -0.68 -10.84 -11.72
CA TRP A 64 -0.40 -9.57 -11.07
C TRP A 64 -1.69 -8.90 -10.57
N VAL A 65 -2.82 -9.07 -11.26
CA VAL A 65 -4.15 -8.63 -10.76
C VAL A 65 -4.48 -9.32 -9.44
N VAL A 66 -4.21 -10.62 -9.31
CA VAL A 66 -4.39 -11.34 -8.02
C VAL A 66 -3.48 -10.77 -6.95
N TYR A 67 -2.22 -10.48 -7.27
CA TYR A 67 -1.29 -9.87 -6.33
C TYR A 67 -1.77 -8.47 -5.88
N VAL A 68 -2.24 -7.63 -6.80
CA VAL A 68 -2.84 -6.33 -6.47
C VAL A 68 -4.02 -6.49 -5.54
N ALA A 69 -4.94 -7.44 -5.82
CA ALA A 69 -6.07 -7.72 -4.94
C ALA A 69 -5.64 -8.15 -3.54
N LEU A 70 -4.63 -9.02 -3.43
CA LEU A 70 -4.07 -9.43 -2.13
C LEU A 70 -3.41 -8.26 -1.39
N ALA A 71 -2.68 -7.40 -2.08
CA ALA A 71 -2.06 -6.22 -1.47
C ALA A 71 -3.11 -5.24 -0.94
N GLU A 72 -4.15 -4.94 -1.72
CA GLU A 72 -5.14 -3.91 -1.39
C GLU A 72 -6.22 -4.40 -0.41
N PHE A 73 -6.71 -5.65 -0.55
CA PHE A 73 -7.83 -6.15 0.26
C PHE A 73 -7.43 -7.06 1.43
N VAL A 74 -6.20 -7.58 1.43
CA VAL A 74 -5.73 -8.47 2.51
C VAL A 74 -4.57 -7.84 3.26
N ALA A 75 -3.46 -7.55 2.58
CA ALA A 75 -2.27 -6.99 3.23
C ALA A 75 -2.51 -5.57 3.77
N GLY A 76 -3.28 -4.74 3.07
CA GLY A 76 -3.67 -3.39 3.54
C GLY A 76 -4.40 -3.42 4.88
N PRO A 77 -5.55 -4.10 5.02
CA PRO A 77 -6.23 -4.27 6.29
C PRO A 77 -5.38 -4.97 7.36
N ALA A 78 -4.60 -5.98 7.00
CA ALA A 78 -3.69 -6.65 7.93
C ALA A 78 -2.64 -5.67 8.48
N LEU A 79 -2.01 -4.86 7.62
CA LEU A 79 -1.10 -3.80 8.04
C LEU A 79 -1.81 -2.80 8.94
N ALA A 80 -3.00 -2.34 8.57
CA ALA A 80 -3.76 -1.37 9.37
C ALA A 80 -4.02 -1.87 10.79
N LEU A 81 -4.37 -3.13 10.94
CA LEU A 81 -4.61 -3.79 12.23
C LEU A 81 -3.31 -4.15 12.97
N GLY A 82 -2.18 -4.15 12.29
CA GLY A 82 -0.92 -4.65 12.83
C GLY A 82 -0.92 -6.16 13.01
N LEU A 83 -1.48 -6.88 12.06
CA LEU A 83 -1.52 -8.34 12.00
C LEU A 83 -0.54 -8.85 10.95
N ALA A 84 0.34 -9.77 11.34
CA ALA A 84 1.43 -10.27 10.49
C ALA A 84 2.20 -9.11 9.82
N THR A 85 2.52 -8.07 10.60
CA THR A 85 2.92 -6.74 10.12
C THR A 85 4.15 -6.80 9.22
N HIS A 86 5.16 -7.59 9.56
CA HIS A 86 6.36 -7.75 8.74
C HIS A 86 6.02 -8.25 7.34
N LEU A 87 5.16 -9.27 7.24
CA LEU A 87 4.74 -9.85 5.97
C LEU A 87 3.84 -8.88 5.19
N ALA A 88 2.85 -8.30 5.85
CA ALA A 88 1.93 -7.34 5.25
C ALA A 88 2.70 -6.12 4.71
N GLY A 89 3.61 -5.56 5.51
CA GLY A 89 4.47 -4.46 5.10
C GLY A 89 5.35 -4.80 3.91
N ALA A 90 5.96 -5.99 3.89
CA ALA A 90 6.79 -6.44 2.77
C ALA A 90 5.97 -6.59 1.47
N LEU A 91 4.79 -7.19 1.54
CA LEU A 91 3.90 -7.32 0.38
C LEU A 91 3.47 -5.95 -0.16
N ILE A 92 3.09 -5.03 0.73
CA ILE A 92 2.69 -3.67 0.33
C ILE A 92 3.88 -2.87 -0.22
N PHE A 93 5.08 -3.03 0.37
CA PHE A 93 6.30 -2.41 -0.17
C PHE A 93 6.56 -2.85 -1.62
N LEU A 94 6.52 -4.14 -1.89
CA LEU A 94 6.70 -4.68 -3.25
C LEU A 94 5.60 -4.19 -4.22
N PHE A 95 4.36 -4.09 -3.74
CA PHE A 95 3.26 -3.50 -4.51
C PHE A 95 3.56 -2.05 -4.89
N PHE A 96 3.95 -1.21 -3.94
CA PHE A 96 4.27 0.19 -4.22
C PHE A 96 5.55 0.36 -5.05
N LEU A 97 6.51 -0.54 -4.94
CA LEU A 97 7.69 -0.55 -5.81
C LEU A 97 7.29 -0.77 -7.27
N GLY A 98 6.39 -1.72 -7.53
CA GLY A 98 5.81 -1.96 -8.85
C GLY A 98 5.00 -0.76 -9.35
N ALA A 99 4.16 -0.18 -8.50
CA ALA A 99 3.38 1.01 -8.83
C ALA A 99 4.29 2.22 -9.12
N ALA A 100 5.32 2.46 -8.30
CA ALA A 100 6.27 3.55 -8.53
C ALA A 100 7.03 3.38 -9.86
N TYR A 101 7.41 2.15 -10.20
CA TYR A 101 8.02 1.85 -11.50
C TYR A 101 7.07 2.16 -12.67
N ASP A 102 5.80 1.73 -12.58
CA ASP A 102 4.77 2.00 -13.59
C ASP A 102 4.57 3.50 -13.79
N HIS A 103 4.30 4.22 -12.70
CA HIS A 103 4.10 5.66 -12.71
C HIS A 103 5.32 6.44 -13.22
N LEU A 104 6.54 6.07 -12.81
CA LEU A 104 7.77 6.70 -13.32
C LEU A 104 7.89 6.56 -14.83
N ARG A 105 7.53 5.39 -15.35
CA ARG A 105 7.66 5.07 -16.78
C ARG A 105 6.68 5.82 -17.66
N PHE A 106 5.44 6.06 -17.20
CA PHE A 106 4.36 6.60 -18.01
C PHE A 106 3.96 8.03 -17.64
N ASP A 107 4.07 8.41 -16.37
CA ASP A 107 3.55 9.67 -15.84
C ASP A 107 4.65 10.57 -15.25
N GLY A 108 5.87 10.03 -15.08
CA GLY A 108 7.03 10.76 -14.57
C GLY A 108 7.12 10.79 -13.04
N TYR A 109 7.72 11.85 -12.51
CA TYR A 109 8.04 11.94 -11.08
C TYR A 109 6.89 12.53 -10.25
N PHE A 110 6.31 13.66 -10.66
CA PHE A 110 5.47 14.49 -9.82
C PHE A 110 4.07 13.91 -9.59
N TRP A 111 3.59 13.92 -8.34
CA TRP A 111 2.30 13.35 -7.93
C TRP A 111 1.09 14.00 -8.61
N ASN A 112 1.15 15.30 -8.93
CA ASN A 112 0.06 16.04 -9.58
C ASN A 112 -0.17 15.63 -11.05
N THR A 113 0.78 14.92 -11.64
CA THR A 113 0.66 14.28 -12.96
C THR A 113 0.53 12.76 -12.85
N LEU A 114 0.14 12.24 -11.69
CA LEU A 114 0.08 10.80 -11.37
C LEU A 114 1.45 10.12 -11.32
N GLY A 115 2.53 10.88 -11.08
CA GLY A 115 3.90 10.36 -11.04
C GLY A 115 4.24 9.51 -9.82
N MET A 116 5.47 8.98 -9.83
CA MET A 116 5.96 7.98 -8.86
C MET A 116 6.14 8.50 -7.44
N GLU A 117 6.23 9.81 -7.22
CA GLU A 117 6.55 10.42 -5.92
C GLU A 117 5.66 9.88 -4.79
N TYR A 118 4.36 9.78 -5.06
CA TYR A 118 3.39 9.34 -4.07
C TYR A 118 3.48 7.84 -3.75
N PRO A 119 3.45 6.91 -4.74
CA PRO A 119 3.65 5.50 -4.45
C PRO A 119 5.03 5.19 -3.85
N ALA A 120 6.10 5.91 -4.23
CA ALA A 120 7.41 5.72 -3.62
C ALA A 120 7.41 6.08 -2.13
N LEU A 121 6.78 7.21 -1.74
CA LEU A 121 6.65 7.61 -0.34
C LEU A 121 5.92 6.55 0.49
N TRP A 122 4.78 6.07 0.01
CA TRP A 122 4.01 5.02 0.70
C TRP A 122 4.76 3.68 0.73
N GLY A 123 5.54 3.38 -0.30
CA GLY A 123 6.43 2.23 -0.31
C GLY A 123 7.45 2.28 0.83
N LEU A 124 8.08 3.44 1.08
CA LEU A 124 9.01 3.61 2.19
C LEU A 124 8.32 3.46 3.56
N VAL A 125 7.08 3.95 3.69
CA VAL A 125 6.29 3.73 4.91
C VAL A 125 6.01 2.24 5.13
N ALA A 126 5.62 1.52 4.08
CA ALA A 126 5.39 0.07 4.16
C ALA A 126 6.68 -0.69 4.50
N LEU A 127 7.82 -0.29 3.93
CA LEU A 127 9.13 -0.86 4.24
C LEU A 127 9.51 -0.64 5.71
N TYR A 128 9.23 0.54 6.26
CA TYR A 128 9.43 0.80 7.68
C TYR A 128 8.71 -0.25 8.54
N PHE A 129 7.42 -0.51 8.30
CA PHE A 129 6.66 -1.51 9.05
C PHE A 129 7.07 -2.95 8.74
N ALA A 130 7.56 -3.24 7.54
CA ALA A 130 8.16 -4.53 7.21
C ALA A 130 9.41 -4.82 8.08
N CYS A 131 10.16 -3.78 8.45
CA CYS A 131 11.35 -3.91 9.29
C CYS A 131 11.04 -3.76 10.78
N ALA A 132 10.22 -2.77 11.17
CA ALA A 132 9.97 -2.40 12.56
C ALA A 132 8.87 -3.24 13.23
N GLY A 133 7.97 -3.85 12.44
CA GLY A 133 6.80 -4.57 12.98
C GLY A 133 5.63 -3.67 13.33
N GLY A 134 4.66 -4.22 14.06
CA GLY A 134 3.36 -3.59 14.31
C GLY A 134 3.34 -2.50 15.39
N GLY A 135 4.37 -2.46 16.24
CA GLY A 135 4.47 -1.49 17.31
C GLY A 135 3.54 -1.80 18.51
N ALA A 136 3.44 -0.83 19.41
CA ALA A 136 2.79 -1.02 20.72
C ALA A 136 1.29 -1.36 20.63
N PHE A 137 0.59 -0.81 19.66
CA PHE A 137 -0.86 -0.99 19.48
C PHE A 137 -1.17 -1.84 18.23
N SER A 138 -0.61 -3.06 18.18
CA SER A 138 -0.79 -4.00 17.08
C SER A 138 -1.44 -5.29 17.56
N LEU A 139 -2.12 -5.99 16.65
CA LEU A 139 -2.62 -7.34 16.92
C LEU A 139 -1.46 -8.34 17.09
N ASP A 140 -0.33 -8.13 16.41
CA ASP A 140 0.86 -8.98 16.62
C ASP A 140 1.30 -8.97 18.06
N ARG A 141 1.36 -7.78 18.67
CA ARG A 141 1.72 -7.64 20.10
C ARG A 141 0.67 -8.24 21.01
N LEU A 142 -0.59 -8.03 20.72
CA LEU A 142 -1.69 -8.55 21.54
C LEU A 142 -1.75 -10.07 21.52
N LEU A 143 -1.54 -10.69 20.36
CA LEU A 143 -1.74 -12.13 20.15
C LEU A 143 -0.45 -12.93 20.39
N PHE A 144 0.70 -12.37 20.07
CA PHE A 144 1.98 -13.09 20.04
C PHE A 144 3.04 -12.49 20.95
N GLY A 145 2.80 -11.31 21.53
CA GLY A 145 3.78 -10.60 22.38
C GLY A 145 4.92 -9.95 21.60
N ALA A 146 4.78 -9.84 20.27
CA ALA A 146 5.82 -9.36 19.35
C ALA A 146 5.70 -7.87 19.04
#